data_39f673836fa1f09adeebe49e95246e17
#
_entry.id   39f673836fa1f09adeebe49e95246e17
#
_cell.length_a   1.000
_cell.length_b   1.000
_cell.length_c   1.000
_cell.angle_alpha   90.00
_cell.angle_beta   90.00
_cell.angle_gamma   90.00
#
_symmetry.space_group_name_H-M   'P 1'
#
loop_
_entity.id
_entity.type
_entity.pdbx_description
1 polymer ?
#
loop_
_entity_poly.entity_id
_entity_poly.type
_entity_poly.pdbx_seq_one_letter_code
_entity_poly.pdbx_strand_id
1 'polypeptide(L)'
;MGLPVSAKQDEVSGIPIPKLRAFYEAIGDGPVVLDLEAYVEWQGRGTRATGHIGPFSLMGDRKERLTRSYTIRYDDWAEMPGCEDSGPEAVETVLSALGACIINQTAWHAARIGVVLEELSVKVNMSFDAQGFFQNTDQTDKFSAITYEIHIKATGVSKRKLTELANVGRNCPVCRMLSKEMVLKSKVLVH
;
A
#
# COMPACT_ATOMS: atom_id res chain seq x y z
N MET A 1 -23.94 2.96 -5.45
CA MET A 1 -24.85 1.99 -4.79
C MET A 1 -24.01 1.03 -3.97
N GLY A 2 -23.90 1.26 -2.65
CA GLY A 2 -23.08 0.44 -1.75
C GLY A 2 -23.67 -0.96 -1.62
N LEU A 3 -22.84 -2.01 -1.82
CA LEU A 3 -23.23 -3.39 -1.54
C LEU A 3 -23.59 -3.51 -0.04
N PRO A 4 -24.68 -4.23 0.32
CA PRO A 4 -25.09 -4.35 1.69
C PRO A 4 -24.00 -5.01 2.56
N VAL A 5 -23.73 -4.41 3.71
CA VAL A 5 -22.86 -5.02 4.74
C VAL A 5 -23.67 -6.13 5.43
N SER A 6 -23.10 -7.32 5.62
CA SER A 6 -23.76 -8.46 6.27
C SER A 6 -24.32 -8.05 7.66
N ALA A 7 -25.59 -8.36 7.91
CA ALA A 7 -26.29 -7.96 9.14
C ALA A 7 -26.18 -9.00 10.28
N LYS A 8 -25.46 -10.13 10.04
CA LYS A 8 -25.55 -11.31 10.93
C LYS A 8 -24.38 -11.47 11.90
N GLN A 9 -23.34 -10.67 11.79
CA GLN A 9 -22.12 -10.79 12.61
C GLN A 9 -21.73 -9.41 13.14
N ASP A 10 -21.31 -9.34 14.39
CA ASP A 10 -20.79 -8.09 14.98
C ASP A 10 -19.35 -7.82 14.55
N GLU A 11 -18.60 -8.86 14.19
CA GLU A 11 -17.21 -8.78 13.74
C GLU A 11 -16.92 -9.85 12.66
N VAL A 12 -16.09 -9.50 11.68
CA VAL A 12 -15.57 -10.42 10.65
C VAL A 12 -14.06 -10.21 10.51
N SER A 13 -13.28 -11.24 10.80
CA SER A 13 -11.81 -11.20 10.71
C SER A 13 -11.18 -10.00 11.41
N GLY A 14 -11.64 -9.68 12.64
CA GLY A 14 -11.16 -8.53 13.41
C GLY A 14 -11.74 -7.17 12.98
N ILE A 15 -12.61 -7.13 11.99
CA ILE A 15 -13.27 -5.90 11.52
C ILE A 15 -14.66 -5.77 12.15
N PRO A 16 -14.91 -4.77 13.03
CA PRO A 16 -16.22 -4.54 13.64
C PRO A 16 -17.23 -4.07 12.60
N ILE A 17 -18.23 -4.90 12.31
CA ILE A 17 -19.22 -4.61 11.25
C ILE A 17 -20.06 -3.35 11.51
N PRO A 18 -20.50 -3.05 12.76
CA PRO A 18 -21.21 -1.80 13.04
C PRO A 18 -20.34 -0.56 12.72
N LYS A 19 -19.05 -0.57 13.06
CA LYS A 19 -18.13 0.53 12.75
C LYS A 19 -17.88 0.64 11.24
N LEU A 20 -17.73 -0.49 10.55
CA LEU A 20 -17.57 -0.52 9.10
C LEU A 20 -18.79 0.09 8.40
N ARG A 21 -20.00 -0.25 8.86
CA ARG A 21 -21.25 0.31 8.34
C ARG A 21 -21.32 1.82 8.57
N ALA A 22 -21.11 2.28 9.80
CA ALA A 22 -21.12 3.69 10.14
C ALA A 22 -20.09 4.49 9.33
N PHE A 23 -18.93 3.91 9.06
CA PHE A 23 -17.93 4.52 8.20
C PHE A 23 -18.43 4.72 6.77
N TYR A 24 -19.06 3.69 6.16
CA TYR A 24 -19.62 3.81 4.82
C TYR A 24 -20.80 4.80 4.75
N GLU A 25 -21.62 4.86 5.78
CA GLU A 25 -22.70 5.85 5.89
C GLU A 25 -22.14 7.27 5.99
N ALA A 26 -21.08 7.47 6.76
CA ALA A 26 -20.42 8.77 6.94
C ALA A 26 -19.74 9.30 5.68
N ILE A 27 -19.12 8.43 4.86
CA ILE A 27 -18.46 8.85 3.61
C ILE A 27 -19.48 9.08 2.47
N GLY A 28 -20.67 8.48 2.54
CA GLY A 28 -21.72 8.65 1.52
C GLY A 28 -21.28 8.22 0.12
N ASP A 29 -21.92 8.80 -0.89
CA ASP A 29 -21.64 8.51 -2.33
C ASP A 29 -20.70 9.55 -2.99
N GLY A 30 -20.25 10.55 -2.22
CA GLY A 30 -19.36 11.61 -2.70
C GLY A 30 -17.89 11.17 -2.83
N PRO A 31 -17.01 12.04 -3.36
CA PRO A 31 -15.59 11.77 -3.43
C PRO A 31 -14.99 11.73 -2.02
N VAL A 32 -14.18 10.71 -1.75
CA VAL A 32 -13.40 10.58 -0.51
C VAL A 32 -11.96 11.01 -0.82
N VAL A 33 -11.60 12.22 -0.41
CA VAL A 33 -10.27 12.79 -0.64
C VAL A 33 -9.38 12.51 0.56
N LEU A 34 -8.20 11.97 0.30
CA LEU A 34 -7.13 11.74 1.27
C LEU A 34 -5.90 12.52 0.84
N ASP A 35 -5.40 13.40 1.72
CA ASP A 35 -4.09 14.04 1.52
C ASP A 35 -3.08 13.35 2.43
N LEU A 36 -2.02 12.85 1.81
CA LEU A 36 -0.98 12.06 2.47
C LEU A 36 0.37 12.74 2.27
N GLU A 37 1.20 12.72 3.31
CA GLU A 37 2.52 13.32 3.30
C GLU A 37 3.53 12.35 3.90
N ALA A 38 4.71 12.32 3.32
CA ALA A 38 5.91 11.71 3.90
C ALA A 38 7.08 12.69 3.77
N TYR A 39 7.90 12.76 4.81
CA TYR A 39 9.16 13.48 4.82
C TYR A 39 10.31 12.48 4.90
N VAL A 40 11.31 12.63 4.05
CA VAL A 40 12.47 11.73 4.00
C VAL A 40 13.74 12.55 4.10
N GLU A 41 14.64 12.16 4.99
CA GLU A 41 15.91 12.84 5.20
C GLU A 41 17.10 11.87 5.07
N TRP A 42 18.16 12.36 4.45
CA TRP A 42 19.42 11.65 4.37
C TRP A 42 20.13 11.67 5.73
N GLN A 43 20.73 10.54 6.12
CA GLN A 43 21.38 10.38 7.43
C GLN A 43 22.86 10.77 7.44
N GLY A 44 23.36 11.50 6.43
CA GLY A 44 24.72 12.02 6.38
C GLY A 44 25.78 10.97 6.03
N ARG A 45 25.41 9.73 5.71
CA ARG A 45 26.33 8.65 5.37
C ARG A 45 25.73 7.67 4.37
N GLY A 46 26.50 7.33 3.32
CA GLY A 46 26.08 6.38 2.29
C GLY A 46 24.76 6.76 1.64
N THR A 47 23.90 5.79 1.40
CA THR A 47 22.53 5.98 0.88
C THR A 47 21.46 6.00 1.96
N ARG A 48 21.84 5.90 3.21
CA ARG A 48 20.91 5.82 4.34
C ARG A 48 19.97 6.99 4.42
N ALA A 49 18.69 6.70 4.49
CA ALA A 49 17.65 7.68 4.68
C ALA A 49 16.65 7.24 5.74
N THR A 50 15.97 8.20 6.33
CA THR A 50 14.87 7.94 7.27
C THR A 50 13.62 8.61 6.75
N GLY A 51 12.58 7.83 6.51
CA GLY A 51 11.26 8.30 6.15
C GLY A 51 10.36 8.44 7.38
N HIS A 52 9.65 9.55 7.46
CA HIS A 52 8.69 9.86 8.50
C HIS A 52 7.30 9.98 7.88
N ILE A 53 6.35 9.19 8.38
CA ILE A 53 4.96 9.21 7.97
C ILE A 53 4.13 9.70 9.15
N GLY A 54 3.47 10.82 8.97
CA GLY A 54 2.78 11.51 10.05
C GLY A 54 1.28 11.70 9.79
N PRO A 55 0.77 12.89 10.06
CA PRO A 55 -0.64 13.22 9.93
C PRO A 55 -1.14 13.07 8.49
N PHE A 56 -2.44 12.94 8.35
CA PHE A 56 -3.11 12.92 7.05
C PHE A 56 -4.42 13.72 7.14
N SER A 57 -4.96 14.12 6.01
CA SER A 57 -6.30 14.69 5.95
C SER A 57 -7.27 13.70 5.29
N LEU A 58 -8.48 13.66 5.81
CA LEU A 58 -9.59 12.90 5.27
C LEU A 58 -10.74 13.86 5.00
N MET A 59 -11.12 14.03 3.74
CA MET A 59 -12.17 14.94 3.29
C MET A 59 -11.96 16.39 3.78
N GLY A 60 -10.69 16.85 3.76
CA GLY A 60 -10.30 18.19 4.25
C GLY A 60 -10.16 18.32 5.76
N ASP A 61 -10.56 17.31 6.54
CA ASP A 61 -10.41 17.29 7.98
C ASP A 61 -9.07 16.65 8.36
N ARG A 62 -8.14 17.47 8.88
CA ARG A 62 -6.78 17.02 9.26
C ARG A 62 -6.87 16.11 10.48
N LYS A 63 -6.46 14.86 10.31
CA LYS A 63 -6.40 13.85 11.36
C LYS A 63 -5.03 13.88 12.05
N GLU A 64 -4.82 14.86 12.89
CA GLU A 64 -3.66 14.92 13.78
C GLU A 64 -3.87 13.95 14.95
N ARG A 65 -3.21 12.80 14.88
CA ARG A 65 -3.10 11.92 16.04
C ARG A 65 -1.70 12.09 16.62
N LEU A 66 -1.60 12.53 17.84
CA LEU A 66 -0.33 12.66 18.59
C LEU A 66 0.48 11.35 18.63
N THR A 67 -0.18 10.21 18.46
CA THR A 67 0.40 8.87 18.44
C THR A 67 0.73 8.36 17.03
N ARG A 68 0.34 9.07 15.97
CA ARG A 68 0.62 8.67 14.59
C ARG A 68 1.95 9.24 14.14
N SER A 69 2.99 8.49 14.40
CA SER A 69 4.32 8.74 13.86
C SER A 69 4.94 7.40 13.52
N TYR A 70 5.20 7.16 12.25
CA TYR A 70 5.88 5.95 11.79
C TYR A 70 7.18 6.34 11.13
N THR A 71 8.20 5.54 11.40
CA THR A 71 9.54 5.74 10.85
C THR A 71 9.94 4.49 10.08
N ILE A 72 10.45 4.68 8.87
CA ILE A 72 11.03 3.63 8.04
C ILE A 72 12.48 4.00 7.79
N ARG A 73 13.40 3.10 8.08
CA ARG A 73 14.80 3.24 7.71
C ARG A 73 15.01 2.60 6.35
N TYR A 74 15.74 3.28 5.50
CA TYR A 74 16.10 2.82 4.16
C TYR A 74 17.60 2.71 4.05
N ASP A 75 18.07 1.69 3.38
CA ASP A 75 19.45 1.53 2.96
C ASP A 75 19.48 0.67 1.70
N ASP A 76 20.59 0.68 0.97
CA ASP A 76 20.81 -0.23 -0.14
C ASP A 76 21.61 -1.47 0.32
N TRP A 77 21.74 -2.43 -0.58
CA TRP A 77 22.42 -3.70 -0.32
C TRP A 77 23.89 -3.50 0.06
N ALA A 78 24.41 -4.34 0.93
CA ALA A 78 25.77 -4.25 1.44
C ALA A 78 26.87 -4.37 0.35
N GLU A 79 26.54 -4.93 -0.82
CA GLU A 79 27.42 -4.99 -1.98
C GLU A 79 27.63 -3.63 -2.65
N MET A 80 26.74 -2.67 -2.41
CA MET A 80 26.88 -1.31 -2.94
C MET A 80 27.85 -0.49 -2.07
N PRO A 81 28.80 0.24 -2.68
CA PRO A 81 29.76 1.02 -1.91
C PRO A 81 29.11 2.06 -0.99
N GLY A 82 29.37 1.94 0.31
CA GLY A 82 28.86 2.85 1.32
C GLY A 82 27.51 2.47 1.94
N CYS A 83 26.97 1.31 1.57
CA CYS A 83 25.72 0.75 2.08
C CYS A 83 26.00 -0.39 3.08
N GLU A 84 25.08 -0.67 3.99
CA GLU A 84 25.25 -1.65 5.06
C GLU A 84 24.04 -2.61 5.20
N ASP A 85 23.06 -2.53 4.28
CA ASP A 85 21.82 -3.33 4.35
C ASP A 85 21.09 -3.16 5.69
N SER A 86 21.08 -1.93 6.19
CA SER A 86 20.50 -1.61 7.51
C SER A 86 19.00 -1.31 7.48
N GLY A 87 18.38 -1.42 6.32
CA GLY A 87 16.94 -1.26 6.07
C GLY A 87 16.57 -1.74 4.67
N PRO A 88 15.28 -1.88 4.36
CA PRO A 88 14.84 -2.25 3.02
C PRO A 88 15.21 -1.18 1.99
N GLU A 89 15.51 -1.61 0.77
CA GLU A 89 15.65 -0.73 -0.37
C GLU A 89 14.29 -0.09 -0.72
N ALA A 90 14.31 1.08 -1.34
CA ALA A 90 13.11 1.87 -1.58
C ALA A 90 12.09 1.15 -2.50
N VAL A 91 12.55 0.45 -3.55
CA VAL A 91 11.67 -0.30 -4.46
C VAL A 91 11.04 -1.50 -3.74
N GLU A 92 11.78 -2.21 -2.89
CA GLU A 92 11.24 -3.29 -2.06
C GLU A 92 10.12 -2.78 -1.15
N THR A 93 10.28 -1.58 -0.60
CA THR A 93 9.23 -0.92 0.20
C THR A 93 7.98 -0.62 -0.63
N VAL A 94 8.12 -0.18 -1.88
CA VAL A 94 6.97 0.02 -2.79
C VAL A 94 6.25 -1.30 -3.06
N LEU A 95 6.98 -2.39 -3.32
CA LEU A 95 6.39 -3.72 -3.52
C LEU A 95 5.67 -4.23 -2.26
N SER A 96 6.28 -4.02 -1.09
CA SER A 96 5.66 -4.35 0.19
C SER A 96 4.38 -3.54 0.43
N ALA A 97 4.39 -2.24 0.16
CA ALA A 97 3.22 -1.37 0.25
C ALA A 97 2.09 -1.80 -0.70
N LEU A 98 2.44 -2.25 -1.91
CA LEU A 98 1.47 -2.82 -2.87
C LEU A 98 0.80 -4.07 -2.28
N GLY A 99 1.59 -5.01 -1.75
CA GLY A 99 1.06 -6.22 -1.11
C GLY A 99 0.12 -5.89 0.06
N ALA A 100 0.53 -4.99 0.95
CA ALA A 100 -0.28 -4.56 2.08
C ALA A 100 -1.60 -3.88 1.63
N CYS A 101 -1.56 -3.07 0.57
CA CYS A 101 -2.75 -2.42 0.03
C CYS A 101 -3.75 -3.42 -0.57
N ILE A 102 -3.27 -4.45 -1.27
CA ILE A 102 -4.10 -5.56 -1.79
C ILE A 102 -4.76 -6.32 -0.63
N ILE A 103 -4.00 -6.66 0.43
CA ILE A 103 -4.53 -7.33 1.62
C ILE A 103 -5.64 -6.49 2.25
N ASN A 104 -5.40 -5.20 2.48
CA ASN A 104 -6.37 -4.29 3.08
C ASN A 104 -7.67 -4.26 2.28
N GLN A 105 -7.60 -4.04 0.98
CA GLN A 105 -8.76 -4.00 0.09
C GLN A 105 -9.55 -5.31 0.10
N THR A 106 -8.85 -6.45 0.08
CA THR A 106 -9.45 -7.79 0.06
C THR A 106 -10.13 -8.10 1.41
N ALA A 107 -9.46 -7.83 2.53
CA ALA A 107 -9.99 -8.06 3.87
C ALA A 107 -11.23 -7.22 4.16
N TRP A 108 -11.21 -5.93 3.81
CA TRP A 108 -12.37 -5.05 3.97
C TRP A 108 -13.56 -5.53 3.15
N HIS A 109 -13.32 -5.97 1.91
CA HIS A 109 -14.40 -6.49 1.07
C HIS A 109 -14.95 -7.82 1.60
N ALA A 110 -14.08 -8.72 2.06
CA ALA A 110 -14.48 -9.96 2.72
C ALA A 110 -15.39 -9.68 3.92
N ALA A 111 -15.01 -8.75 4.80
CA ALA A 111 -15.81 -8.35 5.95
C ALA A 111 -17.17 -7.80 5.53
N ARG A 112 -17.24 -6.95 4.51
CA ARG A 112 -18.52 -6.41 3.99
C ARG A 112 -19.50 -7.48 3.57
N ILE A 113 -19.02 -8.57 2.98
CA ILE A 113 -19.88 -9.67 2.52
C ILE A 113 -19.99 -10.83 3.53
N GLY A 114 -19.44 -10.65 4.74
CA GLY A 114 -19.54 -11.62 5.83
C GLY A 114 -18.68 -12.88 5.64
N VAL A 115 -17.57 -12.80 4.87
CA VAL A 115 -16.62 -13.90 4.68
C VAL A 115 -15.51 -13.81 5.71
N VAL A 116 -15.42 -14.78 6.60
CA VAL A 116 -14.31 -14.93 7.56
C VAL A 116 -13.11 -15.53 6.84
N LEU A 117 -12.02 -14.78 6.77
CA LEU A 117 -10.76 -15.23 6.18
C LEU A 117 -9.94 -16.02 7.21
N GLU A 118 -9.37 -17.14 6.80
CA GLU A 118 -8.41 -17.93 7.58
C GLU A 118 -6.98 -17.58 7.22
N GLU A 119 -6.72 -17.42 5.90
CA GLU A 119 -5.41 -17.04 5.38
C GLU A 119 -5.56 -16.00 4.27
N LEU A 120 -4.69 -15.01 4.28
CA LEU A 120 -4.55 -14.04 3.22
C LEU A 120 -3.10 -13.57 3.17
N SER A 121 -2.41 -13.85 2.08
CA SER A 121 -1.06 -13.35 1.82
C SER A 121 -0.88 -12.95 0.36
N VAL A 122 0.08 -12.07 0.12
CA VAL A 122 0.40 -11.57 -1.22
C VAL A 122 1.92 -11.61 -1.39
N LYS A 123 2.36 -12.31 -2.42
CA LYS A 123 3.75 -12.29 -2.89
C LYS A 123 3.83 -11.36 -4.09
N VAL A 124 4.73 -10.39 -4.06
CA VAL A 124 4.92 -9.41 -5.14
C VAL A 124 6.33 -9.56 -5.69
N ASN A 125 6.46 -9.54 -7.02
CA ASN A 125 7.75 -9.65 -7.70
C ASN A 125 7.84 -8.61 -8.82
N MET A 126 9.05 -8.08 -9.00
CA MET A 126 9.45 -7.23 -10.11
C MET A 126 10.94 -7.45 -10.40
N SER A 127 11.35 -7.23 -11.63
CA SER A 127 12.75 -7.07 -11.99
C SER A 127 12.92 -5.86 -12.89
N PHE A 128 14.07 -5.23 -12.84
CA PHE A 128 14.40 -4.09 -13.69
C PHE A 128 15.89 -4.08 -14.00
N ASP A 129 16.23 -3.46 -15.12
CA ASP A 129 17.60 -3.17 -15.50
C ASP A 129 17.95 -1.78 -14.96
N ALA A 130 18.80 -1.74 -13.95
CA ALA A 130 19.21 -0.51 -13.27
C ALA A 130 20.44 0.15 -13.91
N GLN A 131 20.83 -0.22 -15.13
CA GLN A 131 22.05 0.31 -15.78
C GLN A 131 22.00 1.84 -15.94
N GLY A 132 20.82 2.39 -16.26
CA GLY A 132 20.62 3.83 -16.38
C GLY A 132 20.89 4.57 -15.06
N PHE A 133 20.43 4.02 -13.96
CA PHE A 133 20.69 4.56 -12.62
C PHE A 133 22.19 4.56 -12.29
N PHE A 134 22.88 3.42 -12.46
CA PHE A 134 24.31 3.31 -12.14
C PHE A 134 25.22 4.16 -13.04
N GLN A 135 24.84 4.38 -14.29
CA GLN A 135 25.61 5.18 -15.24
C GLN A 135 25.22 6.66 -15.25
N ASN A 136 24.19 7.03 -14.51
CA ASN A 136 23.59 8.38 -14.51
C ASN A 136 23.36 8.91 -15.94
N THR A 137 22.76 8.09 -16.77
CA THR A 137 22.42 8.39 -18.17
C THR A 137 20.92 8.58 -18.33
N ASP A 138 20.50 9.28 -19.41
CA ASP A 138 19.10 9.40 -19.79
C ASP A 138 18.50 8.09 -20.35
N GLN A 139 19.23 6.97 -20.25
CA GLN A 139 18.67 5.66 -20.56
C GLN A 139 17.61 5.34 -19.53
N THR A 140 16.39 5.14 -20.00
CA THR A 140 15.29 4.72 -19.13
C THR A 140 15.54 3.29 -18.66
N ASP A 141 15.54 3.11 -17.35
CA ASP A 141 15.55 1.78 -16.73
C ASP A 141 14.40 0.96 -17.30
N LYS A 142 14.69 -0.29 -17.64
CA LYS A 142 13.69 -1.19 -18.20
C LYS A 142 13.04 -1.97 -17.06
N PHE A 143 11.89 -1.51 -16.64
CA PHE A 143 11.08 -2.22 -15.64
C PHE A 143 10.32 -3.37 -16.30
N SER A 144 10.37 -4.56 -15.67
CA SER A 144 9.46 -5.65 -16.01
C SER A 144 8.05 -5.34 -15.49
N ALA A 145 7.08 -6.17 -15.85
CA ALA A 145 5.77 -6.11 -15.21
C ALA A 145 5.90 -6.44 -13.71
N ILE A 146 5.21 -5.69 -12.88
CA ILE A 146 4.97 -6.11 -11.49
C ILE A 146 3.97 -7.25 -11.53
N THR A 147 4.37 -8.40 -10.98
CA THR A 147 3.51 -9.57 -10.84
C THR A 147 3.23 -9.85 -9.37
N TYR A 148 2.04 -10.38 -9.06
CA TYR A 148 1.72 -10.77 -7.71
C TYR A 148 0.82 -12.00 -7.67
N GLU A 149 0.97 -12.79 -6.60
CA GLU A 149 0.18 -13.96 -6.27
C GLU A 149 -0.58 -13.70 -4.98
N ILE A 150 -1.88 -13.97 -4.97
CA ILE A 150 -2.72 -13.84 -3.77
C ILE A 150 -3.11 -15.24 -3.31
N HIS A 151 -2.70 -15.58 -2.08
CA HIS A 151 -3.12 -16.78 -1.40
C HIS A 151 -4.26 -16.44 -0.44
N ILE A 152 -5.42 -17.07 -0.63
CA ILE A 152 -6.62 -16.80 0.14
C ILE A 152 -7.32 -18.08 0.54
N LYS A 153 -7.74 -18.19 1.81
CA LYS A 153 -8.48 -19.33 2.34
C LYS A 153 -9.61 -18.88 3.25
N ALA A 154 -10.76 -19.49 3.09
CA ALA A 154 -11.91 -19.33 3.98
C ALA A 154 -12.77 -20.60 3.91
N THR A 155 -13.11 -21.18 5.06
CA THR A 155 -13.94 -22.39 5.13
C THR A 155 -15.38 -22.10 4.73
N GLY A 156 -16.00 -23.04 4.00
CA GLY A 156 -17.39 -22.91 3.55
C GLY A 156 -17.62 -21.93 2.39
N VAL A 157 -16.56 -21.38 1.82
CA VAL A 157 -16.64 -20.42 0.69
C VAL A 157 -16.19 -21.11 -0.60
N SER A 158 -16.99 -20.99 -1.66
CA SER A 158 -16.66 -21.59 -2.95
C SER A 158 -15.39 -20.99 -3.57
N LYS A 159 -14.63 -21.79 -4.31
CA LYS A 159 -13.42 -21.35 -5.03
C LYS A 159 -13.70 -20.14 -5.93
N ARG A 160 -14.85 -20.11 -6.64
CA ARG A 160 -15.27 -18.97 -7.46
C ARG A 160 -15.37 -17.70 -6.65
N LYS A 161 -16.00 -17.74 -5.47
CA LYS A 161 -16.17 -16.56 -4.60
C LYS A 161 -14.85 -16.09 -4.02
N LEU A 162 -13.93 -17.01 -3.66
CA LEU A 162 -12.58 -16.64 -3.24
C LEU A 162 -11.79 -15.96 -4.35
N THR A 163 -11.92 -16.44 -5.59
CA THR A 163 -11.30 -15.79 -6.76
C THR A 163 -11.87 -14.38 -7.01
N GLU A 164 -13.18 -14.21 -6.88
CA GLU A 164 -13.83 -12.89 -6.98
C GLU A 164 -13.32 -11.94 -5.90
N LEU A 165 -13.18 -12.40 -4.66
CA LEU A 165 -12.60 -11.66 -3.55
C LEU A 165 -11.15 -11.23 -3.81
N ALA A 166 -10.30 -12.15 -4.23
CA ALA A 166 -8.90 -11.85 -4.58
C ALA A 166 -8.81 -10.78 -5.69
N ASN A 167 -9.71 -10.85 -6.69
CA ASN A 167 -9.75 -9.87 -7.76
C ASN A 167 -10.13 -8.45 -7.30
N VAL A 168 -10.84 -8.30 -6.18
CA VAL A 168 -11.13 -6.98 -5.61
C VAL A 168 -9.85 -6.26 -5.17
N GLY A 169 -8.84 -6.98 -4.72
CA GLY A 169 -7.53 -6.42 -4.34
C GLY A 169 -6.88 -5.59 -5.45
N ARG A 170 -7.13 -5.92 -6.73
CA ARG A 170 -6.65 -5.14 -7.90
C ARG A 170 -7.16 -3.71 -7.95
N ASN A 171 -8.26 -3.40 -7.25
CA ASN A 171 -8.84 -2.07 -7.21
C ASN A 171 -8.25 -1.18 -6.10
N CYS A 172 -7.23 -1.66 -5.38
CA CYS A 172 -6.61 -0.89 -4.32
C CYS A 172 -5.89 0.37 -4.87
N PRO A 173 -5.80 1.44 -4.08
CA PRO A 173 -5.20 2.71 -4.52
C PRO A 173 -3.78 2.55 -5.07
N VAL A 174 -2.92 1.74 -4.44
CA VAL A 174 -1.53 1.53 -4.89
C VAL A 174 -1.49 0.80 -6.25
N CYS A 175 -2.33 -0.23 -6.47
CA CYS A 175 -2.45 -0.85 -7.79
C CYS A 175 -2.82 0.17 -8.87
N ARG A 176 -3.80 1.03 -8.58
CA ARG A 176 -4.24 2.07 -9.52
C ARG A 176 -3.16 3.12 -9.78
N MET A 177 -2.42 3.48 -8.74
CA MET A 177 -1.30 4.42 -8.84
C MET A 177 -0.18 3.86 -9.73
N LEU A 178 0.23 2.61 -9.51
CA LEU A 178 1.29 1.95 -10.27
C LEU A 178 0.89 1.56 -11.70
N SER A 179 -0.41 1.38 -11.98
CA SER A 179 -0.92 1.02 -13.31
C SER A 179 -1.21 2.23 -14.22
N LYS A 180 -1.03 3.46 -13.73
CA LYS A 180 -1.30 4.70 -14.48
C LYS A 180 -0.05 5.57 -14.49
N GLU A 181 0.15 6.30 -15.59
CA GLU A 181 1.14 7.38 -15.62
C GLU A 181 0.72 8.48 -14.64
N MET A 182 1.55 8.70 -13.61
CA MET A 182 1.37 9.79 -12.65
C MET A 182 2.29 10.94 -12.99
N VAL A 183 1.77 12.17 -12.87
CA VAL A 183 2.58 13.37 -13.04
C VAL A 183 3.39 13.61 -11.77
N LEU A 184 4.71 13.48 -11.86
CA LEU A 184 5.62 13.88 -10.80
C LEU A 184 6.01 15.35 -10.98
N LYS A 185 5.82 16.14 -9.93
CA LYS A 185 6.22 17.55 -9.88
C LYS A 185 7.28 17.73 -8.81
N SER A 186 8.39 18.37 -9.15
CA SER A 186 9.47 18.64 -8.21
C SER A 186 9.70 20.13 -8.01
N LYS A 187 10.17 20.50 -6.83
CA LYS A 187 10.71 21.83 -6.52
C LYS A 187 12.02 21.62 -5.78
N VAL A 188 13.12 22.12 -6.35
CA VAL A 188 14.43 22.05 -5.70
C VAL A 188 14.67 23.35 -4.93
N LEU A 189 15.03 23.25 -3.66
CA LEU A 189 15.46 24.36 -2.82
C LEU A 189 16.93 24.13 -2.45
N VAL A 190 17.76 25.11 -2.81
CA VAL A 190 19.21 25.11 -2.50
C VAL A 190 19.45 26.20 -1.46
N HIS A 191 20.15 25.88 -0.38
CA HIS A 191 20.49 26.75 0.73
C HIS A 191 21.99 26.90 0.89
#